data_1abe86412455f1b0d430d14511c40ecb
#
_entry.id   1abe86412455f1b0d430d14511c40ecb
#
_cell.length_a   1.000
_cell.length_b   1.000
_cell.length_c   1.000
_cell.angle_alpha   90.00
_cell.angle_beta   90.00
_cell.angle_gamma   90.00
#
_symmetry.space_group_name_H-M   'P 1'
#
loop_
_entity.id
_entity.type
_entity.pdbx_description
1 polymer ?
#
loop_
_entity_poly.entity_id
_entity_poly.type
_entity_poly.pdbx_seq_one_letter_code
_entity_poly.pdbx_strand_id
1 'polypeptide(L)'
;MLWGPDNYLDIEDLRVPRITRTIEDGEDLVFGDHTVHVILAPGHTPGCLNYSFEVHDNGQAHRVIMVGGYGVFGPGIYPGKHEYPHSVTYAVDQALTFATSCVKTWEYCKENHCDVYLNPHPHLCAMLETDEKNKARKPGEENAFVIGLEGVRKWIVER
;
A
#
# COMPACT_ATOMS: atom_id res chain seq x y z
N MET A 1 0.33 -1.46 17.46
CA MET A 1 1.29 -0.41 17.08
C MET A 1 2.68 -1.00 17.02
N LEU A 2 3.44 -0.76 15.95
CA LEU A 2 4.83 -1.26 15.77
C LEU A 2 5.82 -0.64 16.78
N TRP A 3 5.45 0.46 17.39
CA TRP A 3 6.31 1.32 18.18
C TRP A 3 5.70 1.53 19.57
N GLY A 4 6.04 0.70 20.51
CA GLY A 4 5.56 0.80 21.88
C GLY A 4 6.15 -0.28 22.76
N PRO A 5 5.84 -0.27 24.06
CA PRO A 5 6.32 -1.31 24.99
C PRO A 5 5.86 -2.73 24.60
N ASP A 6 4.81 -2.84 23.78
CA ASP A 6 4.28 -4.11 23.25
C ASP A 6 4.79 -4.38 21.83
N ASN A 7 5.99 -3.92 21.51
CA ASN A 7 6.66 -4.18 20.25
C ASN A 7 6.81 -5.69 20.00
N TYR A 8 6.01 -6.23 19.08
CA TYR A 8 5.98 -7.66 18.77
C TYR A 8 7.22 -8.18 18.02
N LEU A 9 8.11 -7.30 17.58
CA LEU A 9 9.37 -7.69 16.96
C LEU A 9 10.46 -8.02 17.99
N ASP A 10 10.22 -7.73 19.29
CA ASP A 10 11.15 -7.98 20.41
C ASP A 10 12.59 -7.51 20.09
N ILE A 11 12.70 -6.37 19.42
CA ILE A 11 13.99 -5.78 19.06
C ILE A 11 14.46 -4.95 20.25
N GLU A 12 15.53 -5.41 20.93
CA GLU A 12 16.25 -4.61 21.92
C GLU A 12 16.75 -3.32 21.23
N ASP A 13 16.68 -2.20 21.92
CA ASP A 13 17.12 -0.87 21.44
C ASP A 13 16.32 -0.28 20.24
N LEU A 14 15.11 -0.76 19.97
CA LEU A 14 14.26 -0.13 18.98
C LEU A 14 13.96 1.32 19.34
N ARG A 15 14.60 2.25 18.65
CA ARG A 15 14.34 3.68 18.87
C ARG A 15 12.98 4.06 18.28
N VAL A 16 12.04 4.32 19.16
CA VAL A 16 10.71 4.81 18.77
C VAL A 16 10.86 6.18 18.10
N PRO A 17 10.43 6.36 16.85
CA PRO A 17 10.46 7.67 16.21
C PRO A 17 9.56 8.64 16.95
N ARG A 18 9.97 9.90 17.00
CA ARG A 18 9.14 10.96 17.57
C ARG A 18 7.94 11.19 16.65
N ILE A 19 6.76 10.90 17.15
CA ILE A 19 5.51 11.21 16.47
C ILE A 19 5.27 12.72 16.60
N THR A 20 5.22 13.43 15.48
CA THR A 20 4.96 14.87 15.43
C THR A 20 3.49 15.18 15.21
N ARG A 21 2.78 14.31 14.50
CA ARG A 21 1.33 14.35 14.32
C ARG A 21 0.77 12.99 13.90
N THR A 22 -0.50 12.81 14.03
CA THR A 22 -1.28 11.70 13.44
C THR A 22 -1.85 12.13 12.09
N ILE A 23 -2.25 11.14 11.29
CA ILE A 23 -2.85 11.31 9.98
C ILE A 23 -4.24 10.69 10.04
N GLU A 24 -5.22 11.36 9.42
CA GLU A 24 -6.59 10.87 9.31
C GLU A 24 -6.86 10.26 7.93
N ASP A 25 -7.90 9.44 7.86
CA ASP A 25 -8.38 8.85 6.61
C ASP A 25 -8.92 9.93 5.66
N GLY A 26 -8.49 9.90 4.40
CA GLY A 26 -8.88 10.90 3.41
C GLY A 26 -8.11 12.22 3.50
N GLU A 27 -7.08 12.30 4.35
CA GLU A 27 -6.27 13.52 4.49
C GLU A 27 -5.35 13.70 3.29
N ASP A 28 -5.21 14.96 2.85
CA ASP A 28 -4.24 15.38 1.85
C ASP A 28 -2.98 15.93 2.53
N LEU A 29 -1.85 15.28 2.29
CA LEU A 29 -0.54 15.72 2.74
C LEU A 29 0.15 16.53 1.67
N VAL A 30 0.46 17.79 1.96
CA VAL A 30 1.10 18.70 0.99
C VAL A 30 2.60 18.79 1.27
N PHE A 31 3.41 18.50 0.26
CA PHE A 31 4.88 18.56 0.27
C PHE A 31 5.37 19.42 -0.91
N GLY A 32 5.51 20.71 -0.70
CA GLY A 32 5.80 21.66 -1.78
C GLY A 32 4.66 21.66 -2.81
N ASP A 33 4.96 21.34 -4.06
CA ASP A 33 4.00 21.27 -5.15
C ASP A 33 3.29 19.91 -5.27
N HIS A 34 3.62 18.97 -4.39
CA HIS A 34 3.06 17.62 -4.41
C HIS A 34 1.99 17.44 -3.33
N THR A 35 0.91 16.80 -3.70
CA THR A 35 -0.15 16.37 -2.79
C THR A 35 -0.22 14.85 -2.77
N VAL A 36 -0.21 14.27 -1.57
CA VAL A 36 -0.37 12.84 -1.35
C VAL A 36 -1.67 12.60 -0.58
N HIS A 37 -2.64 11.98 -1.21
CA HIS A 37 -3.88 11.57 -0.59
C HIS A 37 -3.69 10.29 0.21
N VAL A 38 -4.20 10.25 1.44
CA VAL A 38 -4.06 9.12 2.36
C VAL A 38 -5.36 8.34 2.43
N ILE A 39 -5.27 7.03 2.30
CA ILE A 39 -6.41 6.11 2.45
C ILE A 39 -6.07 5.13 3.57
N LEU A 40 -6.81 5.17 4.67
CA LEU A 40 -6.66 4.18 5.73
C LEU A 40 -7.13 2.81 5.22
N ALA A 41 -6.23 1.84 5.23
CA ALA A 41 -6.42 0.51 4.64
C ALA A 41 -5.96 -0.60 5.60
N PRO A 42 -6.62 -0.75 6.77
CA PRO A 42 -6.28 -1.80 7.74
C PRO A 42 -6.55 -3.20 7.17
N GLY A 43 -5.94 -4.21 7.80
CA GLY A 43 -6.14 -5.62 7.48
C GLY A 43 -4.82 -6.35 7.28
N HIS A 44 -3.87 -5.81 6.50
CA HIS A 44 -2.49 -6.31 6.51
C HIS A 44 -1.85 -6.04 7.88
N THR A 45 -1.91 -4.81 8.34
CA THR A 45 -1.72 -4.40 9.74
C THR A 45 -2.82 -3.40 10.10
N PRO A 46 -3.08 -3.16 11.42
CA PRO A 46 -4.09 -2.18 11.84
C PRO A 46 -3.81 -0.75 11.37
N GLY A 47 -2.54 -0.40 11.15
CA GLY A 47 -2.11 0.93 10.76
C GLY A 47 -1.72 1.07 9.29
N CYS A 48 -2.09 0.12 8.43
CA CYS A 48 -1.77 0.22 7.01
C CYS A 48 -2.48 1.40 6.34
N LEU A 49 -1.71 2.10 5.51
CA LEU A 49 -2.16 3.21 4.69
C LEU A 49 -1.85 2.92 3.23
N ASN A 50 -2.76 3.32 2.36
CA ASN A 50 -2.50 3.46 0.94
C ASN A 50 -2.33 4.94 0.61
N TYR A 51 -1.58 5.24 -0.43
CA TYR A 51 -1.29 6.60 -0.84
C TYR A 51 -1.62 6.80 -2.32
N SER A 52 -2.23 7.93 -2.65
CA SER A 52 -2.42 8.33 -4.04
C SER A 52 -1.80 9.69 -4.30
N PHE A 53 -1.11 9.80 -5.41
CA PHE A 53 -0.43 11.03 -5.83
C PHE A 53 -0.32 11.09 -7.35
N GLU A 54 -0.04 12.28 -7.87
CA GLU A 54 0.15 12.50 -9.29
C GLU A 54 1.64 12.44 -9.65
N VAL A 55 1.94 11.84 -10.78
CA VAL A 55 3.25 11.85 -11.44
C VAL A 55 3.09 12.23 -12.90
N HIS A 56 4.18 12.66 -13.54
CA HIS A 56 4.16 13.02 -14.95
C HIS A 56 5.18 12.20 -15.74
N ASP A 57 4.78 11.72 -16.90
CA ASP A 57 5.66 11.11 -17.89
C ASP A 57 5.44 11.75 -19.26
N ASN A 58 6.49 12.26 -19.87
CA ASN A 58 6.43 12.97 -21.16
C ASN A 58 5.34 14.08 -21.21
N GLY A 59 5.10 14.77 -20.09
CA GLY A 59 4.10 15.82 -19.96
C GLY A 59 2.67 15.34 -19.76
N GLN A 60 2.43 14.05 -19.70
CA GLN A 60 1.14 13.46 -19.35
C GLN A 60 1.07 13.17 -17.86
N ALA A 61 -0.03 13.58 -17.22
CA ALA A 61 -0.29 13.28 -15.82
C ALA A 61 -0.82 11.85 -15.65
N HIS A 62 -0.34 11.16 -14.62
CA HIS A 62 -0.77 9.83 -14.22
C HIS A 62 -1.09 9.79 -12.74
N ARG A 63 -2.16 9.08 -12.36
CA ARG A 63 -2.55 8.93 -10.95
C ARG A 63 -2.03 7.59 -10.42
N VAL A 64 -1.14 7.70 -9.44
CA VAL A 64 -0.58 6.54 -8.73
C VAL A 64 -1.50 6.13 -7.60
N ILE A 65 -1.66 4.82 -7.42
CA ILE A 65 -2.05 4.21 -6.16
C ILE A 65 -0.90 3.36 -5.62
N MET A 66 -0.38 3.71 -4.46
CA MET A 66 0.62 2.93 -3.73
C MET A 66 -0.07 2.22 -2.57
N VAL A 67 -0.12 0.90 -2.62
CA VAL A 67 -0.79 0.06 -1.62
C VAL A 67 0.21 -0.36 -0.55
N GLY A 68 -0.03 0.04 0.72
CA GLY A 68 0.90 -0.13 1.82
C GLY A 68 1.00 -1.54 2.40
N GLY A 69 0.03 -2.41 2.13
CA GLY A 69 -0.01 -3.80 2.59
C GLY A 69 -0.26 -4.79 1.46
N TYR A 70 0.16 -6.04 1.66
CA TYR A 70 -0.04 -7.11 0.68
C TYR A 70 -0.54 -8.38 1.36
N GLY A 71 -1.82 -8.68 1.17
CA GLY A 71 -2.46 -9.86 1.77
C GLY A 71 -2.71 -9.75 3.27
N VAL A 72 -3.18 -10.82 3.85
CA VAL A 72 -3.40 -10.97 5.30
C VAL A 72 -2.38 -11.94 5.86
N PHE A 73 -1.84 -11.63 7.02
CA PHE A 73 -1.02 -12.58 7.75
C PHE A 73 -1.93 -13.53 8.52
N GLY A 74 -1.86 -14.82 8.17
CA GLY A 74 -2.52 -15.86 8.95
C GLY A 74 -1.90 -16.01 10.35
N PRO A 75 -2.61 -16.65 11.28
CA PRO A 75 -2.11 -16.95 12.59
C PRO A 75 -0.79 -17.76 12.48
N GLY A 76 0.26 -17.32 13.17
CA GLY A 76 1.53 -18.05 13.30
C GLY A 76 2.66 -17.64 12.34
N ILE A 77 2.52 -16.58 11.55
CA ILE A 77 3.60 -16.15 10.63
C ILE A 77 4.74 -15.38 11.33
N TYR A 78 4.50 -14.83 12.51
CA TYR A 78 5.54 -14.14 13.28
C TYR A 78 6.06 -15.02 14.44
N PRO A 79 7.31 -15.49 14.39
CA PRO A 79 7.96 -16.11 15.53
C PRO A 79 8.38 -15.02 16.52
N GLY A 80 7.50 -14.61 17.40
CA GLY A 80 7.78 -13.65 18.46
C GLY A 80 7.19 -14.12 19.78
N LYS A 81 7.66 -13.54 20.90
CA LYS A 81 7.20 -13.88 22.26
C LYS A 81 5.74 -13.43 22.54
N HIS A 82 5.15 -12.63 21.64
CA HIS A 82 3.77 -12.20 21.74
C HIS A 82 2.88 -13.16 20.96
N GLU A 83 2.04 -13.88 21.68
CA GLU A 83 0.98 -14.68 21.09
C GLU A 83 0.01 -13.73 20.36
N TYR A 84 0.11 -13.63 19.05
CA TYR A 84 -1.01 -13.13 18.26
C TYR A 84 -2.22 -14.02 18.57
N PRO A 85 -3.41 -13.46 18.72
CA PRO A 85 -4.59 -14.28 18.95
C PRO A 85 -4.76 -15.22 17.78
N HIS A 86 -4.41 -16.48 17.99
CA HIS A 86 -4.47 -17.56 16.99
C HIS A 86 -5.91 -18.07 16.78
N SER A 87 -6.91 -17.23 17.01
CA SER A 87 -8.28 -17.64 16.82
C SER A 87 -8.68 -17.57 15.34
N VAL A 88 -9.47 -18.54 14.90
CA VAL A 88 -10.09 -18.51 13.55
C VAL A 88 -10.91 -17.22 13.38
N THR A 89 -11.57 -16.77 14.42
CA THR A 89 -12.33 -15.51 14.43
C THR A 89 -11.45 -14.31 14.09
N TYR A 90 -10.28 -14.20 14.73
CA TYR A 90 -9.34 -13.11 14.43
C TYR A 90 -8.87 -13.14 12.97
N ALA A 91 -8.54 -14.31 12.44
CA ALA A 91 -8.11 -14.45 11.05
C ALA A 91 -9.23 -14.07 10.06
N VAL A 92 -10.47 -14.44 10.36
CA VAL A 92 -11.63 -14.05 9.56
C VAL A 92 -11.88 -12.54 9.63
N ASP A 93 -11.85 -11.94 10.80
CA ASP A 93 -12.07 -10.50 10.98
C ASP A 93 -10.97 -9.69 10.28
N GLN A 94 -9.73 -10.16 10.34
CA GLN A 94 -8.62 -9.54 9.63
C GLN A 94 -8.79 -9.64 8.10
N ALA A 95 -9.21 -10.79 7.59
CA ALA A 95 -9.47 -10.99 6.16
C ALA A 95 -10.63 -10.12 5.67
N LEU A 96 -11.71 -10.02 6.43
CA LEU A 96 -12.84 -9.14 6.12
C LEU A 96 -12.42 -7.66 6.13
N THR A 97 -11.64 -7.26 7.12
CA THR A 97 -11.10 -5.90 7.22
C THR A 97 -10.22 -5.57 6.01
N PHE A 98 -9.33 -6.48 5.63
CA PHE A 98 -8.49 -6.34 4.44
C PHE A 98 -9.32 -6.24 3.15
N ALA A 99 -10.29 -7.13 2.97
CA ALA A 99 -11.19 -7.11 1.82
C ALA A 99 -11.96 -5.78 1.73
N THR A 100 -12.47 -5.28 2.86
CA THR A 100 -13.14 -3.97 2.93
C THR A 100 -12.20 -2.83 2.50
N SER A 101 -10.93 -2.88 2.93
CA SER A 101 -9.91 -1.91 2.54
C SER A 101 -9.58 -1.99 1.03
N CYS A 102 -9.56 -3.19 0.46
CA CYS A 102 -9.39 -3.38 -0.99
C CYS A 102 -10.55 -2.76 -1.77
N VAL A 103 -11.80 -3.01 -1.35
CA VAL A 103 -12.99 -2.41 -1.98
C VAL A 103 -12.93 -0.89 -1.90
N LYS A 104 -12.67 -0.31 -0.72
CA LYS A 104 -12.53 1.14 -0.53
C LYS A 104 -11.46 1.73 -1.44
N THR A 105 -10.29 1.10 -1.51
CA THR A 105 -9.19 1.54 -2.36
C THR A 105 -9.57 1.47 -3.84
N TRP A 106 -10.28 0.43 -4.25
CA TRP A 106 -10.76 0.29 -5.62
C TRP A 106 -11.79 1.36 -5.98
N GLU A 107 -12.76 1.67 -5.10
CA GLU A 107 -13.70 2.76 -5.33
C GLU A 107 -12.98 4.09 -5.55
N TYR A 108 -12.00 4.40 -4.70
CA TYR A 108 -11.14 5.57 -4.88
C TYR A 108 -10.42 5.57 -6.24
N CYS A 109 -9.85 4.42 -6.64
CA CYS A 109 -9.12 4.32 -7.92
C CYS A 109 -10.03 4.56 -9.12
N LYS A 110 -11.27 4.11 -9.09
CA LYS A 110 -12.27 4.36 -10.13
C LYS A 110 -12.61 5.85 -10.25
N GLU A 111 -12.87 6.48 -9.12
CA GLU A 111 -13.26 7.90 -9.05
C GLU A 111 -12.11 8.82 -9.49
N ASN A 112 -10.87 8.45 -9.19
CA ASN A 112 -9.69 9.26 -9.46
C ASN A 112 -8.86 8.77 -10.65
N HIS A 113 -9.37 7.80 -11.43
CA HIS A 113 -8.73 7.29 -12.65
C HIS A 113 -7.27 6.85 -12.43
N CYS A 114 -7.01 6.09 -11.34
CA CYS A 114 -5.67 5.57 -11.09
C CYS A 114 -5.23 4.63 -12.22
N ASP A 115 -4.07 4.88 -12.79
CA ASP A 115 -3.52 4.13 -13.92
C ASP A 115 -2.13 3.56 -13.66
N VAL A 116 -1.53 3.86 -12.49
CA VAL A 116 -0.26 3.34 -12.01
C VAL A 116 -0.44 2.67 -10.66
N TYR A 117 0.07 1.44 -10.51
CA TYR A 117 0.06 0.68 -9.26
C TYR A 117 1.48 0.51 -8.71
N LEU A 118 1.68 0.84 -7.43
CA LEU A 118 2.93 0.61 -6.72
C LEU A 118 2.68 -0.16 -5.40
N ASN A 119 3.71 -0.89 -4.96
CA ASN A 119 3.70 -1.60 -3.68
C ASN A 119 5.11 -1.58 -3.06
N PRO A 120 5.27 -1.46 -1.74
CA PRO A 120 6.58 -1.48 -1.08
C PRO A 120 7.31 -2.84 -1.18
N HIS A 121 6.62 -3.89 -1.65
CA HIS A 121 7.21 -5.19 -1.95
C HIS A 121 7.34 -5.37 -3.48
N PRO A 122 8.38 -4.82 -4.12
CA PRO A 122 8.47 -4.76 -5.58
C PRO A 122 8.51 -6.14 -6.26
N HIS A 123 9.02 -7.16 -5.57
CA HIS A 123 9.06 -8.54 -6.05
C HIS A 123 7.68 -9.25 -6.05
N LEU A 124 6.70 -8.72 -5.32
CA LEU A 124 5.35 -9.31 -5.24
C LEU A 124 4.39 -8.79 -6.30
N CYS A 125 4.74 -7.71 -7.02
CA CYS A 125 3.85 -7.03 -7.95
C CYS A 125 4.50 -6.71 -9.30
N ALA A 126 5.48 -7.53 -9.71
CA ALA A 126 6.20 -7.41 -10.98
C ALA A 126 6.87 -6.03 -11.20
N MET A 127 7.12 -5.24 -10.15
CA MET A 127 7.71 -3.90 -10.28
C MET A 127 9.16 -3.96 -10.76
N LEU A 128 9.92 -5.00 -10.38
CA LEU A 128 11.30 -5.14 -10.82
C LEU A 128 11.39 -5.40 -12.33
N GLU A 129 10.54 -6.29 -12.85
CA GLU A 129 10.44 -6.57 -14.28
C GLU A 129 9.90 -5.38 -15.06
N THR A 130 8.98 -4.62 -14.45
CA THR A 130 8.42 -3.39 -15.03
C THR A 130 9.48 -2.29 -15.09
N ASP A 131 10.32 -2.16 -14.04
CA ASP A 131 11.43 -1.22 -14.02
C ASP A 131 12.47 -1.53 -15.12
N GLU A 132 12.82 -2.81 -15.29
CA GLU A 132 13.74 -3.21 -16.37
C GLU A 132 13.17 -2.92 -17.77
N LYS A 133 11.88 -3.17 -17.99
CA LYS A 133 11.19 -2.80 -19.24
C LYS A 133 11.23 -1.28 -19.45
N ASN A 134 10.97 -0.53 -18.39
CA ASN A 134 10.92 0.92 -18.46
C ASN A 134 12.31 1.54 -18.73
N LYS A 135 13.38 0.97 -18.15
CA LYS A 135 14.77 1.35 -18.46
C LYS A 135 15.16 1.09 -19.91
N ALA A 136 14.62 0.03 -20.51
CA ALA A 136 14.86 -0.32 -21.92
C ALA A 136 13.99 0.48 -22.91
N ARG A 137 13.04 1.30 -22.42
CA ARG A 137 12.08 2.09 -23.19
C ARG A 137 12.77 3.09 -24.10
N LYS A 138 12.30 3.17 -25.35
CA LYS A 138 12.75 4.17 -26.31
C LYS A 138 11.95 5.47 -26.18
N PRO A 139 12.48 6.60 -26.65
CA PRO A 139 11.73 7.84 -26.70
C PRO A 139 10.40 7.66 -27.47
N GLY A 140 9.30 8.09 -26.86
CA GLY A 140 7.95 7.99 -27.41
C GLY A 140 7.22 6.67 -27.15
N GLU A 141 7.87 5.67 -26.56
CA GLU A 141 7.17 4.47 -26.09
C GLU A 141 6.44 4.76 -24.75
N GLU A 142 5.36 4.04 -24.50
CA GLU A 142 4.57 4.16 -23.29
C GLU A 142 5.36 3.69 -22.07
N ASN A 143 5.12 4.32 -20.92
CA ASN A 143 5.75 3.95 -19.66
C ASN A 143 5.18 2.62 -19.16
N ALA A 144 6.03 1.63 -18.92
CA ALA A 144 5.61 0.30 -18.49
C ALA A 144 4.89 0.26 -17.13
N PHE A 145 5.03 1.30 -16.30
CA PHE A 145 4.28 1.43 -15.05
C PHE A 145 2.84 1.93 -15.26
N VAL A 146 2.52 2.50 -16.41
CA VAL A 146 1.15 2.89 -16.77
C VAL A 146 0.40 1.66 -17.25
N ILE A 147 -0.34 1.04 -16.34
CA ILE A 147 -1.06 -0.22 -16.60
C ILE A 147 -2.57 -0.01 -16.81
N GLY A 148 -3.00 1.25 -16.69
CA GLY A 148 -4.40 1.64 -16.79
C GLY A 148 -5.26 1.16 -15.62
N LEU A 149 -6.48 1.66 -15.55
CA LEU A 149 -7.40 1.34 -14.46
C LEU A 149 -7.67 -0.16 -14.31
N GLU A 150 -7.78 -0.88 -15.43
CA GLU A 150 -8.02 -2.33 -15.42
C GLU A 150 -6.81 -3.12 -14.91
N GLY A 151 -5.59 -2.65 -15.22
CA GLY A 151 -4.36 -3.20 -14.64
C GLY A 151 -4.31 -2.98 -13.13
N VAL A 152 -4.67 -1.78 -12.66
CA VAL A 152 -4.77 -1.45 -11.22
C VAL A 152 -5.80 -2.35 -10.53
N ARG A 153 -6.97 -2.59 -11.15
CA ARG A 153 -8.01 -3.47 -10.61
C ARG A 153 -7.48 -4.88 -10.31
N LYS A 154 -6.72 -5.45 -11.23
CA LYS A 154 -6.14 -6.80 -11.06
C LYS A 154 -5.26 -6.90 -9.82
N TRP A 155 -4.52 -5.84 -9.49
CA TRP A 155 -3.65 -5.82 -8.33
C TRP A 155 -4.37 -5.60 -7.00
N ILE A 156 -5.53 -4.94 -7.01
CA ILE A 156 -6.28 -4.61 -5.79
C ILE A 156 -7.34 -5.68 -5.49
N VAL A 157 -8.05 -6.17 -6.50
CA VAL A 157 -9.29 -6.95 -6.33
C VAL A 157 -9.12 -8.43 -6.65
N GLU A 158 -8.21 -8.81 -7.54
CA GLU A 158 -8.11 -10.18 -8.05
C GLU A 158 -7.01 -11.03 -7.38
N ARG A 159 -6.39 -10.54 -6.30
CA ARG A 159 -5.30 -11.25 -5.60
C ARG A 159 -5.63 -11.64 -4.17
#